data_86bdb6e0583eb219cf02b915cc2b2300
#
_entry.id   86bdb6e0583eb219cf02b915cc2b2300
#
_cell.length_a   1.000
_cell.length_b   1.000
_cell.length_c   1.000
_cell.angle_alpha   90.00
_cell.angle_beta   90.00
_cell.angle_gamma   90.00
#
_symmetry.space_group_name_H-M   'P 1'
#
loop_
_entity.id
_entity.type
_entity.pdbx_description
1 polymer ?
#
loop_
_entity_poly.entity_id
_entity_poly.type
_entity_poly.pdbx_seq_one_letter_code
_entity_poly.pdbx_strand_id
1 'polypeptide(L)'
;MPNKPQNFWNFSLELYDREGVAAACLKLQDAYQLDVNLLLFCFWHGSAYGRIDQELLQKVINLSIEWRCGVVQPLRSARTWMKHNPIPSEQFESLREKIKASELLAEKFQIEQIANSTWEFNQGRQCVFGNDDIGENIDSLLAATKVERDEKITSALDIIRGAIEG
;
A
#
# COMPACT_ATOMS: atom_id res chain seq x y z
N MET A 1 -23.60 5.92 16.48
CA MET A 1 -23.08 5.00 15.47
C MET A 1 -21.60 5.31 15.29
N PRO A 2 -20.71 4.34 15.31
CA PRO A 2 -19.35 4.62 14.97
C PRO A 2 -19.33 5.14 13.53
N ASN A 3 -18.63 6.25 13.31
CA ASN A 3 -18.41 6.77 11.96
C ASN A 3 -17.82 5.65 11.11
N LYS A 4 -18.39 5.43 9.92
CA LYS A 4 -17.81 4.50 8.95
C LYS A 4 -16.35 4.94 8.74
N PRO A 5 -15.37 4.05 8.91
CA PRO A 5 -13.97 4.45 8.73
C PRO A 5 -13.75 5.01 7.33
N GLN A 6 -12.84 5.95 7.21
CA GLN A 6 -12.46 6.51 5.92
C GLN A 6 -12.16 5.38 4.93
N ASN A 7 -12.62 5.53 3.70
CA ASN A 7 -12.33 4.60 2.62
C ASN A 7 -10.81 4.46 2.43
N PHE A 8 -10.30 3.24 2.31
CA PHE A 8 -8.87 2.97 2.21
C PHE A 8 -8.21 3.67 1.02
N TRP A 9 -8.90 3.78 -0.12
CA TRP A 9 -8.39 4.53 -1.26
C TRP A 9 -8.19 6.01 -0.95
N ASN A 10 -9.18 6.66 -0.36
CA ASN A 10 -9.09 8.08 0.02
C ASN A 10 -8.00 8.30 1.08
N PHE A 11 -7.93 7.43 2.09
CA PHE A 11 -6.86 7.46 3.09
C PHE A 11 -5.48 7.37 2.44
N SER A 12 -5.30 6.44 1.50
CA SER A 12 -4.04 6.25 0.80
C SER A 12 -3.64 7.47 -0.03
N LEU A 13 -4.57 8.08 -0.75
CA LEU A 13 -4.33 9.29 -1.53
C LEU A 13 -3.95 10.47 -0.62
N GLU A 14 -4.70 10.72 0.42
CA GLU A 14 -4.45 11.82 1.36
C GLU A 14 -3.11 11.67 2.08
N LEU A 15 -2.79 10.44 2.52
CA LEU A 15 -1.51 10.17 3.17
C LEU A 15 -0.34 10.31 2.21
N TYR A 16 -0.46 9.76 1.00
CA TYR A 16 0.59 9.80 -0.01
C TYR A 16 0.92 11.23 -0.49
N ASP A 17 -0.07 12.12 -0.46
CA ASP A 17 0.07 13.55 -0.82
C ASP A 17 0.73 14.39 0.29
N ARG A 18 0.90 13.84 1.49
CA ARG A 18 1.59 14.51 2.59
C ARG A 18 3.08 14.60 2.35
N GLU A 19 3.70 15.72 2.79
CA GLU A 19 5.13 15.99 2.60
C GLU A 19 6.00 14.83 3.09
N GLY A 20 6.89 14.36 2.25
CA GLY A 20 7.86 13.30 2.53
C GLY A 20 7.32 11.86 2.43
N VAL A 21 6.00 11.64 2.45
CA VAL A 21 5.41 10.29 2.47
C VAL A 21 5.70 9.54 1.18
N ALA A 22 5.46 10.14 0.02
CA ALA A 22 5.73 9.49 -1.26
C ALA A 22 7.20 9.07 -1.39
N ALA A 23 8.14 9.94 -1.01
CA ALA A 23 9.57 9.64 -1.04
C ALA A 23 9.95 8.52 -0.06
N ALA A 24 9.37 8.50 1.14
CA ALA A 24 9.58 7.44 2.13
C ALA A 24 9.06 6.07 1.63
N CYS A 25 7.85 6.05 1.05
CA CYS A 25 7.27 4.85 0.44
C CYS A 25 8.12 4.30 -0.71
N LEU A 26 8.59 5.17 -1.60
CA LEU A 26 9.45 4.77 -2.72
C LEU A 26 10.78 4.19 -2.24
N LYS A 27 11.40 4.77 -1.22
CA LYS A 27 12.62 4.20 -0.62
C LYS A 27 12.41 2.79 -0.07
N LEU A 28 11.28 2.55 0.62
CA LEU A 28 10.94 1.23 1.15
C LEU A 28 10.67 0.23 0.02
N GLN A 29 9.98 0.66 -1.03
CA GLN A 29 9.72 -0.18 -2.20
C GLN A 29 11.02 -0.54 -2.94
N ASP A 30 11.88 0.42 -3.21
CA ASP A 30 13.08 0.23 -4.04
C ASP A 30 14.17 -0.56 -3.30
N ALA A 31 14.39 -0.25 -2.02
CA ALA A 31 15.45 -0.87 -1.22
C ALA A 31 15.07 -2.23 -0.62
N TYR A 32 13.81 -2.44 -0.26
CA TYR A 32 13.36 -3.64 0.47
C TYR A 32 12.28 -4.44 -0.26
N GLN A 33 11.86 -4.00 -1.45
CA GLN A 33 10.79 -4.63 -2.23
C GLN A 33 9.44 -4.70 -1.46
N LEU A 34 9.26 -3.80 -0.48
CA LEU A 34 8.00 -3.70 0.24
C LEU A 34 6.88 -3.22 -0.69
N ASP A 35 5.73 -3.87 -0.59
CA ASP A 35 4.52 -3.39 -1.25
C ASP A 35 3.96 -2.18 -0.50
N VAL A 36 4.01 -1.02 -1.12
CA VAL A 36 3.52 0.24 -0.54
C VAL A 36 2.04 0.14 -0.17
N ASN A 37 1.22 -0.55 -0.95
CA ASN A 37 -0.20 -0.71 -0.65
C ASN A 37 -0.43 -1.54 0.62
N LEU A 38 0.39 -2.56 0.88
CA LEU A 38 0.37 -3.31 2.13
C LEU A 38 0.84 -2.47 3.31
N LEU A 39 1.83 -1.63 3.10
CA LEU A 39 2.30 -0.70 4.14
C LEU A 39 1.19 0.30 4.52
N LEU A 40 0.59 0.96 3.53
CA LEU A 40 -0.53 1.87 3.74
C LEU A 40 -1.74 1.18 4.39
N PHE A 41 -1.96 -0.11 4.07
CA PHE A 41 -2.97 -0.94 4.72
C PHE A 41 -2.73 -1.07 6.23
N CYS A 42 -1.50 -1.28 6.66
CA CYS A 42 -1.16 -1.34 8.09
C CYS A 42 -1.50 -0.04 8.83
N PHE A 43 -1.21 1.10 8.22
CA PHE A 43 -1.57 2.41 8.77
C PHE A 43 -3.08 2.61 8.83
N TRP A 44 -3.78 2.38 7.71
CA TRP A 44 -5.23 2.53 7.64
C TRP A 44 -5.96 1.61 8.60
N HIS A 45 -5.60 0.33 8.63
CA HIS A 45 -6.26 -0.65 9.49
C HIS A 45 -6.03 -0.33 10.97
N GLY A 46 -4.79 0.05 11.35
CA GLY A 46 -4.47 0.44 12.71
C GLY A 46 -5.30 1.63 13.19
N SER A 47 -5.54 2.61 12.31
CA SER A 47 -6.37 3.78 12.62
C SER A 47 -7.87 3.48 12.65
N ALA A 48 -8.35 2.57 11.80
CA ALA A 48 -9.78 2.33 11.57
C ALA A 48 -10.34 1.14 12.36
N TYR A 49 -9.53 0.09 12.56
CA TYR A 49 -9.96 -1.19 13.12
C TYR A 49 -9.06 -1.71 14.25
N GLY A 50 -7.92 -1.05 14.51
CA GLY A 50 -6.93 -1.51 15.46
C GLY A 50 -5.98 -2.56 14.88
N ARG A 51 -5.60 -3.55 15.70
CA ARG A 51 -4.66 -4.60 15.31
C ARG A 51 -5.22 -5.50 14.21
N ILE A 52 -4.39 -5.82 13.22
CA ILE A 52 -4.74 -6.75 12.14
C ILE A 52 -4.67 -8.19 12.67
N ASP A 53 -5.72 -8.95 12.44
CA ASP A 53 -5.71 -10.40 12.67
C ASP A 53 -4.75 -11.10 11.70
N GLN A 54 -4.03 -12.12 12.17
CA GLN A 54 -3.04 -12.84 11.36
C GLN A 54 -3.63 -13.52 10.13
N GLU A 55 -4.86 -14.02 10.22
CA GLU A 55 -5.58 -14.64 9.10
C GLU A 55 -5.89 -13.59 8.02
N LEU A 56 -6.38 -12.41 8.43
CA LEU A 56 -6.63 -11.30 7.52
C LEU A 56 -5.33 -10.80 6.87
N LEU A 57 -4.26 -10.63 7.65
CA LEU A 57 -2.98 -10.19 7.13
C LEU A 57 -2.46 -11.16 6.06
N GLN A 58 -2.49 -12.45 6.32
CA GLN A 58 -2.03 -13.45 5.36
C GLN A 58 -2.89 -13.48 4.09
N LYS A 59 -4.22 -13.36 4.23
CA LYS A 59 -5.14 -13.24 3.09
C LYS A 59 -4.82 -12.04 2.22
N VAL A 60 -4.61 -10.87 2.82
CA VAL A 60 -4.31 -9.62 2.12
C VAL A 60 -2.93 -9.68 1.45
N ILE A 61 -1.92 -10.25 2.10
CA ILE A 61 -0.59 -10.46 1.51
C ILE A 61 -0.68 -11.35 0.27
N ASN A 62 -1.35 -12.49 0.35
CA ASN A 62 -1.48 -13.42 -0.77
C ASN A 62 -2.18 -12.77 -1.97
N LEU A 63 -3.30 -12.10 -1.74
CA LEU A 63 -4.03 -11.35 -2.77
C LEU A 63 -3.14 -10.29 -3.43
N SER A 64 -2.37 -9.56 -2.63
CA SER A 64 -1.49 -8.49 -3.11
C SER A 64 -0.34 -9.05 -3.95
N ILE A 65 0.28 -10.14 -3.53
CA ILE A 65 1.37 -10.77 -4.29
C ILE A 65 0.87 -11.26 -5.65
N GLU A 66 -0.25 -11.97 -5.69
CA GLU A 66 -0.81 -12.51 -6.94
C GLU A 66 -1.17 -11.39 -7.92
N TRP A 67 -1.88 -10.37 -7.45
CA TRP A 67 -2.29 -9.25 -8.28
C TRP A 67 -1.11 -8.40 -8.74
N ARG A 68 -0.18 -8.08 -7.83
CA ARG A 68 1.02 -7.30 -8.13
C ARG A 68 1.88 -7.99 -9.18
N CYS A 69 2.17 -9.28 -9.01
CA CYS A 69 3.00 -10.05 -9.96
C CYS A 69 2.30 -10.25 -11.30
N GLY A 70 0.99 -10.49 -11.30
CA GLY A 70 0.23 -10.79 -12.51
C GLY A 70 -0.17 -9.57 -13.33
N VAL A 71 -0.37 -8.41 -12.71
CA VAL A 71 -0.92 -7.22 -13.37
C VAL A 71 -0.08 -5.96 -13.14
N VAL A 72 0.15 -5.53 -11.89
CA VAL A 72 0.78 -4.23 -11.61
C VAL A 72 2.24 -4.20 -12.10
N GLN A 73 3.04 -5.20 -11.77
CA GLN A 73 4.45 -5.26 -12.17
C GLN A 73 4.65 -5.35 -13.69
N PRO A 74 3.91 -6.15 -14.46
CA PRO A 74 3.98 -6.15 -15.90
C PRO A 74 3.68 -4.78 -16.53
N LEU A 75 2.66 -4.07 -16.06
CA LEU A 75 2.33 -2.73 -16.53
C LEU A 75 3.44 -1.72 -16.20
N ARG A 76 3.94 -1.76 -14.97
CA ARG A 76 5.07 -0.93 -14.53
C ARG A 76 6.33 -1.20 -15.33
N SER A 77 6.64 -2.46 -15.58
CA SER A 77 7.80 -2.88 -16.39
C SER A 77 7.70 -2.37 -17.82
N ALA A 78 6.53 -2.49 -18.44
CA ALA A 78 6.28 -1.97 -19.79
C ALA A 78 6.46 -0.45 -19.84
N ARG A 79 5.87 0.30 -18.91
CA ARG A 79 5.99 1.76 -18.83
C ARG A 79 7.43 2.20 -18.60
N THR A 80 8.15 1.51 -17.73
CA THR A 80 9.56 1.81 -17.41
C THR A 80 10.46 1.53 -18.61
N TRP A 81 10.27 0.40 -19.31
CA TRP A 81 10.99 0.08 -20.52
C TRP A 81 10.82 1.18 -21.59
N MET A 82 9.58 1.61 -21.82
CA MET A 82 9.27 2.68 -22.78
C MET A 82 9.92 4.00 -22.40
N LYS A 83 10.03 4.32 -21.10
CA LYS A 83 10.71 5.51 -20.62
C LYS A 83 12.21 5.53 -21.00
N HIS A 84 12.86 4.36 -20.92
CA HIS A 84 14.29 4.23 -21.23
C HIS A 84 14.59 3.98 -22.71
N ASN A 85 13.58 3.65 -23.51
CA ASN A 85 13.69 3.39 -24.94
C ASN A 85 12.69 4.25 -25.72
N PRO A 86 12.81 5.58 -25.69
CA PRO A 86 11.83 6.46 -26.30
C PRO A 86 11.87 6.36 -27.82
N ILE A 87 10.69 6.36 -28.45
CA ILE A 87 10.50 6.46 -29.89
C ILE A 87 9.75 7.78 -30.16
N PRO A 88 10.27 8.69 -31.00
CA PRO A 88 9.63 9.98 -31.27
C PRO A 88 8.38 9.79 -32.13
N SER A 89 7.24 9.55 -31.50
CA SER A 89 5.96 9.28 -32.13
C SER A 89 4.82 9.64 -31.17
N GLU A 90 3.77 10.29 -31.65
CA GLU A 90 2.57 10.59 -30.88
C GLU A 90 1.86 9.30 -30.43
N GLN A 91 1.85 8.27 -31.26
CA GLN A 91 1.29 6.98 -30.92
C GLN A 91 2.05 6.31 -29.77
N PHE A 92 3.37 6.44 -29.74
CA PHE A 92 4.22 5.90 -28.66
C PHE A 92 3.90 6.60 -27.35
N GLU A 93 3.86 7.93 -27.32
CA GLU A 93 3.53 8.68 -26.11
C GLU A 93 2.09 8.40 -25.64
N SER A 94 1.13 8.34 -26.56
CA SER A 94 -0.26 7.97 -26.24
C SER A 94 -0.36 6.57 -25.61
N LEU A 95 0.35 5.60 -26.13
CA LEU A 95 0.41 4.24 -25.56
C LEU A 95 1.02 4.25 -24.17
N ARG A 96 2.12 4.95 -23.97
CA ARG A 96 2.80 5.06 -22.67
C ARG A 96 1.87 5.66 -21.61
N GLU A 97 1.13 6.73 -21.95
CA GLU A 97 0.16 7.35 -21.03
C GLU A 97 -1.01 6.40 -20.70
N LYS A 98 -1.49 5.62 -21.65
CA LYS A 98 -2.51 4.61 -21.40
C LYS A 98 -2.03 3.49 -20.49
N ILE A 99 -0.79 3.03 -20.66
CA ILE A 99 -0.18 2.02 -19.77
C ILE A 99 -0.05 2.59 -18.35
N LYS A 100 0.40 3.84 -18.21
CA LYS A 100 0.46 4.53 -16.90
C LYS A 100 -0.91 4.64 -16.23
N ALA A 101 -1.94 5.01 -16.99
CA ALA A 101 -3.30 5.07 -16.47
C ALA A 101 -3.83 3.68 -16.05
N SER A 102 -3.50 2.64 -16.82
CA SER A 102 -3.85 1.25 -16.50
C SER A 102 -3.11 0.74 -15.26
N GLU A 103 -1.83 1.10 -15.07
CA GLU A 103 -1.06 0.80 -13.84
C GLU A 103 -1.74 1.41 -12.62
N LEU A 104 -2.11 2.70 -12.67
CA LEU A 104 -2.81 3.37 -11.58
C LEU A 104 -4.17 2.73 -11.27
N LEU A 105 -4.93 2.36 -12.30
CA LEU A 105 -6.20 1.67 -12.14
C LEU A 105 -6.04 0.29 -11.52
N ALA A 106 -4.97 -0.43 -11.88
CA ALA A 106 -4.65 -1.73 -11.29
C ALA A 106 -4.26 -1.61 -9.80
N GLU A 107 -3.52 -0.57 -9.42
CA GLU A 107 -3.20 -0.28 -8.01
C GLU A 107 -4.47 0.10 -7.21
N LYS A 108 -5.35 0.90 -7.79
CA LYS A 108 -6.65 1.22 -7.19
C LYS A 108 -7.49 -0.03 -6.96
N PHE A 109 -7.56 -0.92 -7.95
CA PHE A 109 -8.27 -2.19 -7.82
C PHE A 109 -7.70 -3.05 -6.69
N GLN A 110 -6.37 -3.14 -6.55
CA GLN A 110 -5.73 -3.83 -5.44
C GLN A 110 -6.19 -3.28 -4.09
N ILE A 111 -6.17 -1.96 -3.91
CA ILE A 111 -6.61 -1.29 -2.69
C ILE A 111 -8.08 -1.58 -2.38
N GLU A 112 -8.94 -1.56 -3.39
CA GLU A 112 -10.36 -1.87 -3.24
C GLU A 112 -10.58 -3.34 -2.82
N GLN A 113 -9.80 -4.29 -3.38
CA GLN A 113 -9.88 -5.70 -2.98
C GLN A 113 -9.40 -5.91 -1.53
N ILE A 114 -8.36 -5.22 -1.10
CA ILE A 114 -7.89 -5.23 0.30
C ILE A 114 -8.99 -4.69 1.23
N ALA A 115 -9.60 -3.56 0.87
CA ALA A 115 -10.68 -2.95 1.65
C ALA A 115 -11.91 -3.87 1.76
N ASN A 116 -12.31 -4.52 0.67
CA ASN A 116 -13.42 -5.45 0.65
C ASN A 116 -13.14 -6.68 1.53
N SER A 117 -11.95 -7.27 1.42
CA SER A 117 -11.52 -8.39 2.28
C SER A 117 -11.52 -8.01 3.76
N THR A 118 -11.10 -6.78 4.07
CA THR A 118 -11.11 -6.25 5.44
C THR A 118 -12.52 -6.07 5.97
N TRP A 119 -13.40 -5.52 5.15
CA TRP A 119 -14.82 -5.35 5.50
C TRP A 119 -15.49 -6.68 5.80
N GLU A 120 -15.36 -7.65 4.90
CA GLU A 120 -15.92 -8.99 5.06
C GLU A 120 -15.42 -9.68 6.33
N PHE A 121 -14.10 -9.59 6.59
CA PHE A 121 -13.48 -10.21 7.76
C PHE A 121 -13.94 -9.59 9.07
N ASN A 122 -14.14 -8.28 9.12
CA ASN A 122 -14.51 -7.56 10.32
C ASN A 122 -16.02 -7.52 10.58
N GLN A 123 -16.87 -8.06 9.69
CA GLN A 123 -18.30 -8.13 9.92
C GLN A 123 -18.63 -8.93 11.18
N GLY A 124 -19.39 -8.32 12.09
CA GLY A 124 -19.78 -8.94 13.36
C GLY A 124 -18.65 -9.08 14.38
N ARG A 125 -17.46 -8.62 14.10
CA ARG A 125 -16.34 -8.58 15.04
C ARG A 125 -16.26 -7.23 15.73
N GLN A 126 -15.89 -7.25 17.01
CA GLN A 126 -15.63 -6.03 17.76
C GLN A 126 -14.18 -5.58 17.51
N CYS A 127 -14.01 -4.34 17.09
CA CYS A 127 -12.67 -3.74 16.99
C CYS A 127 -12.11 -3.52 18.40
N VAL A 128 -10.89 -3.97 18.61
CA VAL A 128 -10.15 -3.76 19.85
C VAL A 128 -8.93 -2.91 19.53
N PHE A 129 -8.85 -1.75 20.17
CA PHE A 129 -7.74 -0.83 19.99
C PHE A 129 -6.75 -0.97 21.14
N GLY A 130 -5.46 -1.08 20.78
CA GLY A 130 -4.32 -1.06 21.70
C GLY A 130 -3.61 0.29 21.72
N ASN A 131 -2.44 0.32 22.35
CA ASN A 131 -1.65 1.55 22.49
C ASN A 131 -0.86 1.91 21.20
N ASP A 132 -0.48 0.91 20.40
CA ASP A 132 0.30 1.09 19.16
C ASP A 132 -0.06 0.06 18.10
N ASP A 133 -1.31 0.06 17.69
CA ASP A 133 -1.81 -0.88 16.69
C ASP A 133 -1.12 -0.73 15.34
N ILE A 134 -0.80 0.50 14.95
CA ILE A 134 -0.08 0.78 13.70
C ILE A 134 1.31 0.14 13.75
N GLY A 135 2.08 0.37 14.81
CA GLY A 135 3.42 -0.21 14.98
C GLY A 135 3.39 -1.74 14.96
N GLU A 136 2.46 -2.35 15.66
CA GLU A 136 2.30 -3.80 15.71
C GLU A 136 1.85 -4.39 14.35
N ASN A 137 1.01 -3.69 13.61
CA ASN A 137 0.61 -4.09 12.25
C ASN A 137 1.80 -4.05 11.29
N ILE A 138 2.64 -3.03 11.38
CA ILE A 138 3.86 -2.92 10.57
C ILE A 138 4.85 -4.02 10.93
N ASP A 139 5.08 -4.30 12.22
CA ASP A 139 5.96 -5.37 12.67
C ASP A 139 5.49 -6.74 12.16
N SER A 140 4.17 -6.98 12.19
CA SER A 140 3.58 -8.20 11.65
C SER A 140 3.78 -8.32 10.13
N LEU A 141 3.63 -7.21 9.38
CA LEU A 141 3.90 -7.17 7.94
C LEU A 141 5.37 -7.46 7.63
N LEU A 142 6.30 -6.81 8.31
CA LEU A 142 7.73 -7.01 8.12
C LEU A 142 8.14 -8.46 8.41
N ALA A 143 7.61 -9.04 9.49
CA ALA A 143 7.84 -10.45 9.84
C ALA A 143 7.29 -11.40 8.76
N ALA A 144 6.07 -11.18 8.30
CA ALA A 144 5.43 -12.00 7.27
C ALA A 144 6.13 -11.91 5.91
N THR A 145 6.73 -10.76 5.59
CA THR A 145 7.48 -10.52 4.34
C THR A 145 8.98 -10.78 4.48
N LYS A 146 9.44 -11.23 5.67
CA LYS A 146 10.85 -11.52 5.99
C LYS A 146 11.79 -10.34 5.76
N VAL A 147 11.31 -9.13 6.02
CA VAL A 147 12.10 -7.90 5.97
C VAL A 147 12.57 -7.56 7.38
N GLU A 148 13.87 -7.52 7.59
CA GLU A 148 14.45 -7.09 8.86
C GLU A 148 14.42 -5.57 8.99
N ARG A 149 13.93 -5.10 10.15
CA ARG A 149 13.88 -3.66 10.44
C ARG A 149 15.27 -3.13 10.69
N ASP A 150 15.67 -2.11 9.96
CA ASP A 150 16.89 -1.34 10.17
C ASP A 150 16.58 0.16 10.42
N GLU A 151 17.63 0.97 10.56
CA GLU A 151 17.49 2.41 10.80
C GLU A 151 16.82 3.14 9.61
N LYS A 152 17.04 2.69 8.38
CA LYS A 152 16.47 3.31 7.18
C LYS A 152 14.97 3.03 7.10
N ILE A 153 14.56 1.81 7.40
CA ILE A 153 13.14 1.44 7.52
C ILE A 153 12.48 2.26 8.62
N THR A 154 13.10 2.31 9.82
CA THR A 154 12.56 3.06 10.94
C THR A 154 12.39 4.54 10.60
N SER A 155 13.40 5.18 10.01
CA SER A 155 13.32 6.58 9.60
C SER A 155 12.22 6.84 8.58
N ALA A 156 12.05 5.97 7.59
CA ALA A 156 11.00 6.11 6.59
C ALA A 156 9.60 5.94 7.21
N LEU A 157 9.43 4.97 8.11
CA LEU A 157 8.18 4.74 8.83
C LEU A 157 7.81 5.90 9.75
N ASP A 158 8.79 6.51 10.42
CA ASP A 158 8.58 7.68 11.28
C ASP A 158 8.07 8.89 10.49
N ILE A 159 8.57 9.09 9.26
CA ILE A 159 8.06 10.14 8.35
C ILE A 159 6.58 9.91 8.03
N ILE A 160 6.21 8.67 7.67
CA ILE A 160 4.84 8.33 7.31
C ILE A 160 3.92 8.47 8.55
N ARG A 161 4.37 7.99 9.70
CA ARG A 161 3.63 8.08 10.96
C ARG A 161 3.40 9.52 11.38
N GLY A 162 4.43 10.35 11.35
CA GLY A 162 4.34 11.78 11.67
C GLY A 162 3.35 12.53 10.80
N ALA A 163 3.19 12.11 9.54
CA ALA A 163 2.21 12.68 8.62
C ALA A 163 0.75 12.35 8.98
N ILE A 164 0.50 11.26 9.73
CA ILE A 164 -0.85 10.89 10.19
C ILE A 164 -1.22 11.65 11.47
N GLU A 165 -0.25 11.85 12.35
CA GLU A 165 -0.45 12.46 13.67
C GLU A 165 -0.49 14.01 13.62
N GLY A 166 0.00 14.61 12.56
CA GLY A 166 0.00 16.06 12.32
C GLY A 166 -1.18 16.53 11.50
#